data_45e559e632cde6611aa38bdd79e0cd3c
#
_entry.id   45e559e632cde6611aa38bdd79e0cd3c
#
_cell.length_a   1.000
_cell.length_b   1.000
_cell.length_c   1.000
_cell.angle_alpha   90.00
_cell.angle_beta   90.00
_cell.angle_gamma   90.00
#
_symmetry.space_group_name_H-M   'P 1'
#
loop_
_entity.id
_entity.type
_entity.pdbx_description
1 polymer ?
#
loop_
_entity_poly.entity_id
_entity_poly.type
_entity_poly.pdbx_seq_one_letter_code
_entity_poly.pdbx_strand_id
1 'polypeptide(L)'
;MINNERPACALSTKDFYYDLPQDRIAQTPLEPRDSSRLMVLNRRNQSIEHRIFHDVIDYLNPGDVLVLNDSKVIPARIYGRKADTGVQIETVLLRDLGHNRWETIVRPGRRCKAGTTILFGDGLLRAEVLECTAEGNRIMQFSFDSTRENFFSLLDRVGQMPLPPYITEKLQDKDRYQTVYARERGSAAAPTAGLHFTKELLRRIEEKGVKIAKVMLHVGLGTFRPVKVDKVEAHVMHSEYFSVTPEAAQIVNNAKSAGGRIICVG
;
A
#
# COMPACT_ATOMS: atom_id res chain seq x y z
N MET A 1 37.27 -12.64 -24.50
CA MET A 1 36.26 -12.49 -23.44
C MET A 1 36.69 -11.30 -22.58
N ILE A 2 36.14 -10.13 -22.84
CA ILE A 2 36.44 -8.92 -22.07
C ILE A 2 35.30 -8.80 -21.09
N ASN A 3 35.56 -9.17 -19.82
CA ASN A 3 34.63 -8.89 -18.69
C ASN A 3 34.61 -7.37 -18.50
N ASN A 4 33.57 -6.73 -19.03
CA ASN A 4 33.25 -5.32 -18.76
C ASN A 4 32.38 -5.25 -17.48
N GLU A 5 32.91 -5.68 -16.35
CA GLU A 5 32.39 -5.30 -15.05
C GLU A 5 32.75 -3.83 -14.84
N ARG A 6 31.82 -2.93 -15.15
CA ARG A 6 31.87 -1.58 -14.60
C ARG A 6 31.91 -1.74 -13.08
N PRO A 7 32.87 -1.13 -12.37
CA PRO A 7 32.82 -1.11 -10.92
C PRO A 7 31.45 -0.52 -10.55
N ALA A 8 30.70 -1.24 -9.72
CA ALA A 8 29.43 -0.78 -9.19
C ALA A 8 29.73 0.54 -8.46
N CYS A 9 29.48 1.67 -9.13
CA CYS A 9 29.57 2.97 -8.51
C CYS A 9 28.51 2.96 -7.41
N ALA A 10 28.93 3.00 -6.14
CA ALA A 10 28.01 3.03 -5.01
C ALA A 10 27.08 4.23 -5.18
N LEU A 11 25.79 3.97 -5.40
CA LEU A 11 24.80 5.01 -5.64
C LEU A 11 24.53 5.75 -4.33
N SER A 12 24.55 7.07 -4.41
CA SER A 12 24.10 7.94 -3.32
C SER A 12 22.60 8.18 -3.43
N THR A 13 21.91 8.29 -2.30
CA THR A 13 20.51 8.73 -2.31
C THR A 13 20.34 10.13 -2.92
N LYS A 14 21.39 10.97 -2.90
CA LYS A 14 21.40 12.29 -3.53
C LYS A 14 21.36 12.23 -5.06
N ASP A 15 21.82 11.11 -5.68
CA ASP A 15 21.77 10.92 -7.14
C ASP A 15 20.34 10.82 -7.67
N PHE A 16 19.37 10.58 -6.77
CA PHE A 16 17.94 10.51 -7.09
C PHE A 16 17.16 11.76 -6.67
N TYR A 17 17.86 12.77 -6.12
CA TYR A 17 17.22 14.01 -5.72
C TYR A 17 16.88 14.87 -6.94
N TYR A 18 15.68 15.42 -6.91
CA TYR A 18 15.25 16.49 -7.81
C TYR A 18 14.30 17.41 -7.07
N ASP A 19 14.24 18.67 -7.51
CA ASP A 19 13.28 19.62 -6.98
C ASP A 19 11.88 19.31 -7.53
N LEU A 20 10.96 18.94 -6.63
CA LEU A 20 9.56 18.69 -6.95
C LEU A 20 8.70 19.80 -6.36
N PRO A 21 8.24 20.78 -7.17
CA PRO A 21 7.33 21.81 -6.70
C PRO A 21 6.02 21.22 -6.16
N GLN A 22 5.51 21.77 -5.05
CA GLN A 22 4.32 21.25 -4.36
C GLN A 22 3.06 21.31 -5.24
N ASP A 23 2.95 22.29 -6.14
CA ASP A 23 1.86 22.43 -7.11
C ASP A 23 1.84 21.33 -8.18
N ARG A 24 2.91 20.54 -8.30
CA ARG A 24 2.98 19.37 -9.18
C ARG A 24 2.43 18.09 -8.55
N ILE A 25 2.10 18.12 -7.26
CA ILE A 25 1.51 16.99 -6.55
C ILE A 25 -0.01 17.18 -6.54
N ALA A 26 -0.71 16.38 -7.36
CA ALA A 26 -2.18 16.41 -7.38
C ALA A 26 -2.73 16.01 -6.01
N GLN A 27 -3.67 16.79 -5.48
CA GLN A 27 -4.28 16.57 -4.18
C GLN A 27 -5.62 15.81 -4.27
N THR A 28 -6.24 15.83 -5.44
CA THR A 28 -7.51 15.16 -5.71
C THR A 28 -7.40 14.22 -6.90
N PRO A 29 -8.05 13.05 -6.87
CA PRO A 29 -8.06 12.13 -7.99
C PRO A 29 -8.95 12.64 -9.14
N LEU A 30 -8.67 12.20 -10.36
CA LEU A 30 -9.50 12.46 -11.54
C LEU A 30 -10.67 11.48 -11.63
N GLU A 31 -11.77 11.92 -12.22
CA GLU A 31 -12.89 11.10 -12.67
C GLU A 31 -13.07 11.22 -14.21
N PRO A 32 -13.17 10.10 -14.93
CA PRO A 32 -12.98 8.72 -14.45
C PRO A 32 -11.53 8.42 -14.09
N ARG A 33 -11.31 7.33 -13.32
CA ARG A 33 -9.97 6.95 -12.77
C ARG A 33 -8.90 6.80 -13.86
N ASP A 34 -9.28 6.27 -15.01
CA ASP A 34 -8.41 5.97 -16.14
C ASP A 34 -8.15 7.17 -17.06
N SER A 35 -8.64 8.37 -16.69
CA SER A 35 -8.31 9.63 -17.38
C SER A 35 -6.98 10.26 -16.94
N SER A 36 -6.28 9.67 -15.96
CA SER A 36 -4.97 10.13 -15.51
C SER A 36 -3.92 10.03 -16.62
N ARG A 37 -2.91 10.90 -16.59
CA ARG A 37 -1.80 10.82 -17.54
C ARG A 37 -0.98 9.56 -17.33
N LEU A 38 -0.55 8.95 -18.43
CA LEU A 38 0.35 7.81 -18.48
C LEU A 38 1.66 8.23 -19.15
N MET A 39 2.79 7.99 -18.48
CA MET A 39 4.12 8.11 -19.09
C MET A 39 4.61 6.71 -19.45
N VAL A 40 4.92 6.48 -20.72
CA VAL A 40 5.44 5.21 -21.23
C VAL A 40 6.92 5.38 -21.50
N LEU A 41 7.74 4.59 -20.82
CA LEU A 41 9.20 4.58 -20.95
C LEU A 41 9.64 3.31 -21.66
N ASN A 42 10.28 3.45 -22.80
CA ASN A 42 10.86 2.32 -23.53
C ASN A 42 12.38 2.30 -23.34
N ARG A 43 12.85 1.35 -22.53
CA ARG A 43 14.30 1.22 -22.21
C ARG A 43 15.16 0.83 -23.40
N ARG A 44 14.61 0.16 -24.41
CA ARG A 44 15.38 -0.33 -25.58
C ARG A 44 15.79 0.82 -26.50
N ASN A 45 14.85 1.72 -26.81
CA ASN A 45 15.07 2.87 -27.69
C ASN A 45 15.11 4.21 -26.95
N GLN A 46 15.03 4.18 -25.61
CA GLN A 46 15.05 5.36 -24.73
C GLN A 46 13.95 6.40 -25.03
N SER A 47 12.84 5.96 -25.65
CA SER A 47 11.72 6.86 -25.93
C SER A 47 10.85 7.07 -24.70
N ILE A 48 10.29 8.27 -24.61
CA ILE A 48 9.29 8.68 -23.61
C ILE A 48 8.05 9.11 -24.40
N GLU A 49 6.90 8.48 -24.10
CA GLU A 49 5.61 8.84 -24.65
C GLU A 49 4.67 9.31 -23.55
N HIS A 50 3.83 10.28 -23.86
CA HIS A 50 2.78 10.78 -22.97
C HIS A 50 1.42 10.34 -23.52
N ARG A 51 0.66 9.62 -22.68
CA ARG A 51 -0.64 9.03 -23.00
C ARG A 51 -1.63 9.32 -21.87
N ILE A 52 -2.84 8.79 -22.02
CA ILE A 52 -3.82 8.69 -20.94
C ILE A 52 -3.87 7.25 -20.47
N PHE A 53 -4.19 7.02 -19.20
CA PHE A 53 -4.07 5.68 -18.60
C PHE A 53 -4.96 4.64 -19.30
N HIS A 54 -6.12 5.02 -19.82
CA HIS A 54 -6.97 4.09 -20.58
C HIS A 54 -6.27 3.51 -21.83
N ASP A 55 -5.23 4.17 -22.38
CA ASP A 55 -4.42 3.68 -23.49
C ASP A 55 -3.49 2.53 -23.09
N VAL A 56 -3.41 2.19 -21.80
CA VAL A 56 -2.56 1.05 -21.32
C VAL A 56 -2.89 -0.24 -22.04
N ILE A 57 -4.15 -0.40 -22.49
CA ILE A 57 -4.61 -1.57 -23.26
C ILE A 57 -3.85 -1.73 -24.59
N ASP A 58 -3.36 -0.65 -25.20
CA ASP A 58 -2.65 -0.68 -26.46
C ASP A 58 -1.25 -1.30 -26.32
N TYR A 59 -0.72 -1.31 -25.11
CA TYR A 59 0.58 -1.90 -24.76
C TYR A 59 0.49 -3.37 -24.35
N LEU A 60 -0.72 -3.94 -24.30
CA LEU A 60 -0.98 -5.32 -23.90
C LEU A 60 -1.28 -6.18 -25.14
N ASN A 61 -0.83 -7.42 -25.16
CA ASN A 61 -1.08 -8.39 -26.23
C ASN A 61 -1.89 -9.59 -25.72
N PRO A 62 -2.68 -10.24 -26.61
CA PRO A 62 -3.28 -11.53 -26.26
C PRO A 62 -2.22 -12.51 -25.74
N GLY A 63 -2.52 -13.22 -24.66
CA GLY A 63 -1.59 -14.13 -23.99
C GLY A 63 -0.73 -13.50 -22.88
N ASP A 64 -0.70 -12.17 -22.76
CA ASP A 64 -0.09 -11.50 -21.59
C ASP A 64 -0.88 -11.76 -20.31
N VAL A 65 -0.23 -11.54 -19.17
CA VAL A 65 -0.86 -11.57 -17.84
C VAL A 65 -0.61 -10.26 -17.12
N LEU A 66 -1.68 -9.64 -16.59
CA LEU A 66 -1.60 -8.60 -15.58
C LEU A 66 -1.60 -9.23 -14.19
N VAL A 67 -0.58 -8.95 -13.39
CA VAL A 67 -0.53 -9.31 -11.97
C VAL A 67 -0.96 -8.12 -11.15
N LEU A 68 -2.08 -8.26 -10.44
CA LEU A 68 -2.73 -7.20 -9.66
C LEU A 68 -2.69 -7.54 -8.17
N ASN A 69 -2.37 -6.56 -7.34
CA ASN A 69 -2.48 -6.69 -5.88
C ASN A 69 -3.91 -6.38 -5.45
N ASP A 70 -4.67 -7.40 -4.99
CA ASP A 70 -6.07 -7.28 -4.57
C ASP A 70 -6.25 -6.99 -3.08
N SER A 71 -5.19 -6.58 -2.39
CA SER A 71 -5.32 -6.18 -0.99
C SER A 71 -6.19 -4.93 -0.84
N LYS A 72 -6.98 -4.91 0.24
CA LYS A 72 -7.89 -3.81 0.59
C LYS A 72 -7.30 -3.01 1.74
N VAL A 73 -7.21 -1.70 1.54
CA VAL A 73 -6.76 -0.78 2.59
C VAL A 73 -7.78 -0.74 3.73
N ILE A 74 -7.30 -0.85 4.95
CA ILE A 74 -8.11 -0.67 6.15
C ILE A 74 -7.96 0.76 6.67
N PRO A 75 -8.97 1.32 7.38
CA PRO A 75 -8.84 2.62 8.05
C PRO A 75 -7.88 2.50 9.24
N ALA A 76 -6.60 2.27 8.94
CA ALA A 76 -5.57 1.89 9.89
C ALA A 76 -5.18 3.00 10.88
N ARG A 77 -5.54 4.26 10.62
CA ARG A 77 -5.24 5.40 11.50
C ARG A 77 -6.41 5.65 12.43
N ILE A 78 -6.21 5.47 13.73
CA ILE A 78 -7.23 5.67 14.76
C ILE A 78 -6.74 6.65 15.81
N TYR A 79 -7.64 7.48 16.31
CA TYR A 79 -7.36 8.42 17.38
C TYR A 79 -8.09 8.01 18.64
N GLY A 80 -7.35 7.90 19.74
CA GLY A 80 -7.87 7.51 21.04
C GLY A 80 -7.33 8.40 22.16
N ARG A 81 -7.72 8.08 23.37
CA ARG A 81 -7.24 8.75 24.60
C ARG A 81 -6.71 7.72 25.56
N LYS A 82 -5.60 8.04 26.23
CA LYS A 82 -5.14 7.23 27.38
C LYS A 82 -6.22 7.17 28.43
N ALA A 83 -6.49 5.99 28.95
CA ALA A 83 -7.56 5.78 29.92
C ALA A 83 -7.32 6.52 31.26
N ASP A 84 -6.06 6.69 31.66
CA ASP A 84 -5.64 7.30 32.93
C ASP A 84 -5.57 8.84 32.86
N THR A 85 -5.03 9.38 31.76
CA THR A 85 -4.68 10.81 31.67
C THR A 85 -5.49 11.58 30.64
N GLY A 86 -6.31 10.91 29.81
CA GLY A 86 -7.08 11.54 28.73
C GLY A 86 -6.22 12.07 27.57
N VAL A 87 -4.90 11.88 27.60
CA VAL A 87 -4.00 12.34 26.55
C VAL A 87 -4.35 11.69 25.22
N GLN A 88 -4.49 12.51 24.18
CA GLN A 88 -4.75 12.03 22.82
C GLN A 88 -3.57 11.25 22.27
N ILE A 89 -3.86 10.09 21.69
CA ILE A 89 -2.91 9.19 21.04
C ILE A 89 -3.39 8.90 19.63
N GLU A 90 -2.53 9.17 18.66
CA GLU A 90 -2.66 8.65 17.30
C GLU A 90 -2.06 7.24 17.28
N THR A 91 -2.81 6.28 16.77
CA THR A 91 -2.35 4.90 16.57
C THR A 91 -2.55 4.53 15.12
N VAL A 92 -1.53 3.94 14.50
CA VAL A 92 -1.62 3.44 13.13
C VAL A 92 -1.28 1.96 13.12
N LEU A 93 -2.22 1.15 12.66
CA LEU A 93 -2.08 -0.31 12.53
C LEU A 93 -1.11 -0.62 11.40
N LEU A 94 -0.14 -1.52 11.65
CA LEU A 94 0.88 -1.93 10.68
C LEU A 94 0.65 -3.35 10.18
N ARG A 95 0.58 -4.29 11.12
CA ARG A 95 0.54 -5.72 10.84
C ARG A 95 -0.36 -6.43 11.85
N ASP A 96 -1.26 -7.27 11.33
CA ASP A 96 -2.05 -8.19 12.13
C ASP A 96 -1.16 -9.36 12.60
N LEU A 97 -1.15 -9.59 13.90
CA LEU A 97 -0.41 -10.70 14.55
C LEU A 97 -1.36 -11.82 14.99
N GLY A 98 -2.64 -11.74 14.59
CA GLY A 98 -3.67 -12.66 15.01
C GLY A 98 -4.22 -12.38 16.41
N HIS A 99 -5.38 -12.96 16.73
CA HIS A 99 -6.03 -12.84 18.05
C HIS A 99 -6.25 -11.39 18.50
N ASN A 100 -6.59 -10.48 17.57
CA ASN A 100 -6.74 -9.03 17.80
C ASN A 100 -5.47 -8.34 18.31
N ARG A 101 -4.28 -8.92 18.06
CA ARG A 101 -3.00 -8.27 18.33
C ARG A 101 -2.46 -7.63 17.07
N TRP A 102 -2.00 -6.41 17.20
CA TRP A 102 -1.47 -5.63 16.09
C TRP A 102 -0.13 -5.01 16.44
N GLU A 103 0.79 -5.04 15.51
CA GLU A 103 1.93 -4.14 15.52
C GLU A 103 1.46 -2.75 15.07
N THR A 104 1.85 -1.71 15.80
CA THR A 104 1.33 -0.35 15.60
C THR A 104 2.42 0.71 15.76
N ILE A 105 2.25 1.84 15.08
CA ILE A 105 2.95 3.09 15.41
C ILE A 105 2.02 3.93 16.26
N VAL A 106 2.57 4.57 17.30
CA VAL A 106 1.81 5.47 18.18
C VAL A 106 2.48 6.83 18.29
N ARG A 107 1.70 7.89 18.38
CA ARG A 107 2.16 9.26 18.63
C ARG A 107 1.31 9.94 19.70
N PRO A 108 1.95 10.53 20.73
CA PRO A 108 3.37 10.52 21.06
C PRO A 108 3.83 9.19 21.70
N GLY A 109 4.84 8.54 21.09
CA GLY A 109 5.32 7.22 21.50
C GLY A 109 5.87 7.15 22.93
N ARG A 110 6.50 8.21 23.43
CA ARG A 110 7.05 8.27 24.81
C ARG A 110 6.00 8.08 25.90
N ARG A 111 4.72 8.35 25.59
CA ARG A 111 3.60 8.24 26.54
C ARG A 111 2.90 6.87 26.51
N CYS A 112 3.28 5.99 25.58
CA CYS A 112 2.68 4.66 25.38
C CYS A 112 3.72 3.58 25.67
N LYS A 113 3.88 3.25 26.94
CA LYS A 113 4.73 2.16 27.44
C LYS A 113 3.88 0.90 27.62
N ALA A 114 4.51 -0.27 27.81
CA ALA A 114 3.80 -1.50 28.18
C ALA A 114 2.86 -1.26 29.37
N GLY A 115 1.67 -1.86 29.33
CA GLY A 115 0.59 -1.66 30.30
C GLY A 115 -0.28 -0.42 30.04
N THR A 116 0.09 0.46 29.07
CA THR A 116 -0.75 1.62 28.75
C THR A 116 -2.05 1.16 28.07
N THR A 117 -3.19 1.64 28.60
CA THR A 117 -4.51 1.44 28.00
C THR A 117 -4.96 2.69 27.22
N ILE A 118 -5.46 2.48 26.01
CA ILE A 118 -5.99 3.54 25.13
C ILE A 118 -7.43 3.17 24.74
N LEU A 119 -8.32 4.17 24.78
CA LEU A 119 -9.72 4.04 24.39
C LEU A 119 -9.96 4.80 23.09
N PHE A 120 -10.66 4.16 22.14
CA PHE A 120 -11.00 4.70 20.83
C PHE A 120 -12.52 4.71 20.65
N GLY A 121 -13.05 5.70 19.89
CA GLY A 121 -14.46 5.78 19.56
C GLY A 121 -15.36 5.78 20.81
N ASP A 122 -15.03 6.63 21.80
CA ASP A 122 -15.77 6.73 23.07
C ASP A 122 -15.87 5.38 23.82
N GLY A 123 -14.83 4.56 23.73
CA GLY A 123 -14.74 3.28 24.41
C GLY A 123 -15.27 2.08 23.63
N LEU A 124 -15.70 2.24 22.39
CA LEU A 124 -16.09 1.12 21.50
C LEU A 124 -14.96 0.14 21.27
N LEU A 125 -13.73 0.64 21.19
CA LEU A 125 -12.53 -0.14 21.01
C LEU A 125 -11.52 0.26 22.07
N ARG A 126 -10.98 -0.72 22.79
CA ARG A 126 -9.90 -0.56 23.78
C ARG A 126 -8.66 -1.26 23.27
N ALA A 127 -7.49 -0.70 23.53
CA ALA A 127 -6.23 -1.38 23.30
C ALA A 127 -5.30 -1.25 24.51
N GLU A 128 -4.54 -2.31 24.77
CA GLU A 128 -3.46 -2.35 25.75
C GLU A 128 -2.13 -2.52 25.01
N VAL A 129 -1.15 -1.72 25.37
CA VAL A 129 0.22 -1.85 24.89
C VAL A 129 0.86 -3.03 25.64
N LEU A 130 1.18 -4.11 24.92
CA LEU A 130 1.83 -5.29 25.51
C LEU A 130 3.34 -5.06 25.61
N GLU A 131 3.95 -4.55 24.53
CA GLU A 131 5.39 -4.32 24.47
C GLU A 131 5.78 -3.19 23.52
N CYS A 132 7.02 -2.74 23.63
CA CYS A 132 7.65 -1.80 22.70
C CYS A 132 8.72 -2.55 21.90
N THR A 133 8.66 -2.56 20.57
CA THR A 133 9.67 -3.23 19.74
C THR A 133 10.96 -2.41 19.67
N ALA A 134 12.04 -3.05 19.22
CA ALA A 134 13.33 -2.39 19.03
C ALA A 134 13.26 -1.21 18.04
N GLU A 135 12.38 -1.31 17.03
CA GLU A 135 12.12 -0.28 16.02
C GLU A 135 11.26 0.87 16.55
N GLY A 136 10.80 0.80 17.79
CA GLY A 136 9.97 1.80 18.44
C GLY A 136 8.46 1.66 18.15
N ASN A 137 8.04 0.57 17.50
CA ASN A 137 6.64 0.23 17.33
C ASN A 137 6.04 -0.30 18.65
N ARG A 138 4.75 -0.54 18.68
CA ARG A 138 4.02 -1.14 19.83
C ARG A 138 3.28 -2.38 19.38
N ILE A 139 3.36 -3.44 20.16
CA ILE A 139 2.43 -4.55 20.06
C ILE A 139 1.25 -4.23 20.96
N MET A 140 0.07 -4.15 20.38
CA MET A 140 -1.15 -3.81 21.10
C MET A 140 -2.17 -4.94 21.02
N GLN A 141 -2.80 -5.26 22.15
CA GLN A 141 -3.94 -6.15 22.20
C GLN A 141 -5.22 -5.31 22.16
N PHE A 142 -6.04 -5.54 21.17
CA PHE A 142 -7.34 -4.89 21.06
C PHE A 142 -8.43 -5.73 21.70
N SER A 143 -9.39 -5.06 22.37
CA SER A 143 -10.56 -5.66 22.97
C SER A 143 -11.80 -4.81 22.68
N PHE A 144 -12.91 -5.48 22.41
CA PHE A 144 -14.20 -4.89 22.05
C PHE A 144 -15.31 -5.92 22.29
N ASP A 145 -16.57 -5.49 22.26
CA ASP A 145 -17.71 -6.40 22.37
C ASP A 145 -17.93 -7.14 21.04
N SER A 146 -17.34 -8.34 20.96
CA SER A 146 -17.40 -9.20 19.76
C SER A 146 -18.80 -9.79 19.50
N THR A 147 -19.74 -9.65 20.43
CA THR A 147 -21.13 -10.07 20.22
C THR A 147 -21.90 -9.09 19.35
N ARG A 148 -21.46 -7.83 19.27
CA ARG A 148 -22.10 -6.77 18.51
C ARG A 148 -21.49 -6.53 17.15
N GLU A 149 -20.17 -6.46 17.10
CA GLU A 149 -19.45 -6.11 15.87
C GLU A 149 -18.10 -6.83 15.79
N ASN A 150 -17.57 -7.00 14.57
CA ASN A 150 -16.20 -7.45 14.37
C ASN A 150 -15.21 -6.29 14.37
N PHE A 151 -13.92 -6.60 14.51
CA PHE A 151 -12.84 -5.61 14.59
C PHE A 151 -12.82 -4.66 13.39
N PHE A 152 -12.97 -5.17 12.17
CA PHE A 152 -12.91 -4.36 10.96
C PHE A 152 -14.12 -3.42 10.83
N SER A 153 -15.31 -3.84 11.26
CA SER A 153 -16.49 -2.94 11.31
C SER A 153 -16.27 -1.78 12.26
N LEU A 154 -15.64 -2.03 13.41
CA LEU A 154 -15.26 -0.97 14.34
C LEU A 154 -14.22 -0.03 13.72
N LEU A 155 -13.20 -0.55 13.02
CA LEU A 155 -12.23 0.27 12.32
C LEU A 155 -12.89 1.15 11.24
N ASP A 156 -13.87 0.63 10.49
CA ASP A 156 -14.60 1.40 9.48
C ASP A 156 -15.33 2.63 10.10
N ARG A 157 -15.72 2.53 11.39
CA ARG A 157 -16.40 3.61 12.16
C ARG A 157 -15.42 4.60 12.77
N VAL A 158 -14.37 4.11 13.43
CA VAL A 158 -13.47 4.96 14.23
C VAL A 158 -12.19 5.35 13.51
N GLY A 159 -11.87 4.67 12.41
CA GLY A 159 -10.62 4.81 11.68
C GLY A 159 -10.70 5.78 10.51
N GLN A 160 -9.52 6.22 10.10
CA GLN A 160 -9.28 7.05 8.94
C GLN A 160 -8.33 6.33 7.97
N MET A 161 -8.55 6.57 6.67
CA MET A 161 -7.66 6.04 5.63
C MET A 161 -6.26 6.66 5.77
N PRO A 162 -5.20 5.87 5.84
CA PRO A 162 -3.84 6.39 5.97
C PRO A 162 -3.29 6.83 4.61
N LEU A 163 -3.66 8.02 4.17
CA LEU A 163 -3.15 8.60 2.92
C LEU A 163 -1.64 8.87 2.99
N PRO A 164 -0.95 8.87 1.85
CA PRO A 164 0.44 9.31 1.75
C PRO A 164 0.63 10.72 2.34
N PRO A 165 1.75 11.02 3.01
CA PRO A 165 1.93 12.28 3.74
C PRO A 165 1.95 13.52 2.86
N TYR A 166 2.15 13.40 1.56
CA TYR A 166 2.11 14.50 0.61
C TYR A 166 0.68 14.85 0.13
N ILE A 167 -0.33 14.03 0.49
CA ILE A 167 -1.74 14.34 0.30
C ILE A 167 -2.25 15.00 1.58
N THR A 168 -2.56 16.28 1.49
CA THR A 168 -3.03 17.11 2.62
C THR A 168 -4.53 17.33 2.59
N GLU A 169 -5.16 17.17 1.43
CA GLU A 169 -6.61 17.31 1.27
C GLU A 169 -7.35 16.12 1.88
N LYS A 170 -8.52 16.40 2.46
CA LYS A 170 -9.38 15.35 3.02
C LYS A 170 -9.99 14.52 1.91
N LEU A 171 -9.89 13.22 2.04
CA LEU A 171 -10.55 12.28 1.14
C LEU A 171 -12.07 12.37 1.30
N GLN A 172 -12.78 12.81 0.27
CA GLN A 172 -14.23 12.95 0.26
C GLN A 172 -14.91 11.57 0.24
N ASP A 173 -14.39 10.68 -0.60
CA ASP A 173 -14.86 9.33 -0.79
C ASP A 173 -13.75 8.33 -0.42
N LYS A 174 -13.95 7.55 0.64
CA LYS A 174 -12.99 6.54 1.12
C LYS A 174 -12.67 5.48 0.06
N ASP A 175 -13.62 5.16 -0.81
CA ASP A 175 -13.44 4.15 -1.85
C ASP A 175 -12.54 4.63 -3.00
N ARG A 176 -12.26 5.94 -3.08
CA ARG A 176 -11.27 6.46 -4.05
C ARG A 176 -9.84 6.01 -3.76
N TYR A 177 -9.51 5.71 -2.50
CA TYR A 177 -8.20 5.15 -2.13
C TYR A 177 -8.24 3.62 -2.03
N GLN A 178 -9.09 2.99 -2.85
CA GLN A 178 -9.17 1.54 -3.07
C GLN A 178 -9.10 1.24 -4.55
N THR A 179 -8.47 0.11 -4.92
CA THR A 179 -8.60 -0.41 -6.29
C THR A 179 -10.00 -0.96 -6.50
N VAL A 180 -10.50 -0.95 -7.74
CA VAL A 180 -11.83 -1.48 -8.07
C VAL A 180 -11.94 -3.00 -7.91
N TYR A 181 -10.81 -3.67 -7.68
CA TYR A 181 -10.68 -5.11 -7.48
C TYR A 181 -10.18 -5.48 -6.08
N ALA A 182 -10.11 -4.53 -5.14
CA ALA A 182 -9.67 -4.77 -3.77
C ALA A 182 -10.61 -5.75 -3.05
N ARG A 183 -10.04 -6.78 -2.39
CA ARG A 183 -10.78 -7.84 -1.72
C ARG A 183 -10.24 -8.14 -0.32
N GLU A 184 -8.98 -8.50 -0.20
CA GLU A 184 -8.37 -8.99 1.03
C GLU A 184 -7.96 -7.86 1.96
N ARG A 185 -8.67 -7.70 3.09
CA ARG A 185 -8.43 -6.63 4.08
C ARG A 185 -7.10 -6.84 4.82
N GLY A 186 -6.38 -5.76 5.10
CA GLY A 186 -5.17 -5.81 5.93
C GLY A 186 -4.06 -4.84 5.51
N SER A 187 -4.17 -4.22 4.34
CA SER A 187 -3.17 -3.28 3.85
C SER A 187 -3.30 -1.91 4.53
N ALA A 188 -2.17 -1.29 4.86
CA ALA A 188 -2.13 0.08 5.37
C ALA A 188 -1.97 1.14 4.25
N ALA A 189 -1.64 0.72 3.01
CA ALA A 189 -1.57 1.61 1.86
C ALA A 189 -2.13 0.92 0.61
N ALA A 190 -2.66 1.70 -0.34
CA ALA A 190 -3.17 1.18 -1.59
C ALA A 190 -2.02 0.85 -2.56
N PRO A 191 -2.16 -0.18 -3.43
CA PRO A 191 -1.31 -0.35 -4.60
C PRO A 191 -1.66 0.76 -5.61
N THR A 192 -0.95 1.89 -5.51
CA THR A 192 -1.36 3.17 -6.12
C THR A 192 -1.46 3.12 -7.64
N ALA A 193 -0.61 2.36 -8.33
CA ALA A 193 -0.72 2.17 -9.78
C ALA A 193 -2.06 1.50 -10.17
N GLY A 194 -2.58 0.62 -9.31
CA GLY A 194 -3.87 -0.04 -9.49
C GLY A 194 -5.09 0.86 -9.36
N LEU A 195 -4.95 2.04 -8.72
CA LEU A 195 -6.05 2.99 -8.53
C LEU A 195 -6.59 3.57 -9.84
N HIS A 196 -5.79 3.51 -10.91
CA HIS A 196 -6.17 4.05 -12.23
C HIS A 196 -7.05 3.12 -13.05
N PHE A 197 -7.16 1.83 -12.70
CA PHE A 197 -8.03 0.91 -13.41
C PHE A 197 -9.49 1.16 -13.07
N THR A 198 -10.34 1.11 -14.11
CA THR A 198 -11.79 0.99 -14.01
C THR A 198 -12.20 -0.47 -14.24
N LYS A 199 -13.38 -0.86 -13.76
CA LYS A 199 -13.93 -2.20 -14.05
C LYS A 199 -14.10 -2.41 -15.54
N GLU A 200 -14.51 -1.36 -16.27
CA GLU A 200 -14.69 -1.41 -17.72
C GLU A 200 -13.35 -1.62 -18.46
N LEU A 201 -12.29 -0.90 -18.06
CA LEU A 201 -10.98 -1.09 -18.69
C LEU A 201 -10.46 -2.52 -18.44
N LEU A 202 -10.61 -3.06 -17.23
CA LEU A 202 -10.21 -4.44 -16.93
C LEU A 202 -11.00 -5.46 -17.79
N ARG A 203 -12.31 -5.28 -17.94
CA ARG A 203 -13.14 -6.13 -18.81
C ARG A 203 -12.64 -6.10 -20.26
N ARG A 204 -12.36 -4.94 -20.82
CA ARG A 204 -11.80 -4.78 -22.19
C ARG A 204 -10.42 -5.44 -22.33
N ILE A 205 -9.60 -5.38 -21.30
CA ILE A 205 -8.29 -6.04 -21.26
C ILE A 205 -8.46 -7.56 -21.29
N GLU A 206 -9.39 -8.13 -20.52
CA GLU A 206 -9.70 -9.57 -20.56
C GLU A 206 -10.27 -9.99 -21.92
N GLU A 207 -11.17 -9.21 -22.50
CA GLU A 207 -11.72 -9.44 -23.86
C GLU A 207 -10.65 -9.40 -24.98
N LYS A 208 -9.59 -8.62 -24.78
CA LYS A 208 -8.42 -8.63 -25.66
C LYS A 208 -7.59 -9.92 -25.55
N GLY A 209 -7.89 -10.81 -24.60
CA GLY A 209 -7.17 -12.07 -24.39
C GLY A 209 -6.00 -11.95 -23.41
N VAL A 210 -5.95 -10.89 -22.59
CA VAL A 210 -5.01 -10.74 -21.49
C VAL A 210 -5.61 -11.36 -20.23
N LYS A 211 -4.86 -12.18 -19.51
CA LYS A 211 -5.32 -12.79 -18.27
C LYS A 211 -4.99 -11.92 -17.07
N ILE A 212 -5.81 -12.03 -16.01
CA ILE A 212 -5.58 -11.34 -14.75
C ILE A 212 -5.23 -12.37 -13.68
N ALA A 213 -4.06 -12.23 -13.06
CA ALA A 213 -3.66 -12.97 -11.89
C ALA A 213 -3.69 -12.05 -10.66
N LYS A 214 -4.41 -12.44 -9.62
CA LYS A 214 -4.50 -11.67 -8.38
C LYS A 214 -3.56 -12.24 -7.34
N VAL A 215 -2.78 -11.37 -6.72
CA VAL A 215 -1.90 -11.67 -5.60
C VAL A 215 -2.27 -10.75 -4.44
N MET A 216 -1.96 -11.16 -3.23
CA MET A 216 -2.16 -10.34 -2.06
C MET A 216 -0.81 -9.87 -1.53
N LEU A 217 -0.59 -8.56 -1.47
CA LEU A 217 0.54 -7.93 -0.80
C LEU A 217 -0.01 -6.87 0.15
N HIS A 218 0.18 -7.04 1.45
CA HIS A 218 -0.19 -6.03 2.43
C HIS A 218 0.90 -4.96 2.48
N VAL A 219 0.65 -3.85 1.79
CA VAL A 219 1.56 -2.70 1.77
C VAL A 219 1.53 -2.03 3.14
N GLY A 220 2.68 -2.03 3.80
CA GLY A 220 2.85 -1.43 5.12
C GLY A 220 3.18 0.07 5.05
N LEU A 221 3.11 0.76 6.19
CA LEU A 221 3.48 2.17 6.29
C LEU A 221 4.99 2.41 6.13
N GLY A 222 5.80 1.36 6.06
CA GLY A 222 7.21 1.45 5.69
C GLY A 222 7.41 2.21 4.38
N THR A 223 6.47 2.06 3.43
CA THR A 223 6.47 2.75 2.14
C THR A 223 6.40 4.29 2.26
N PHE A 224 5.90 4.81 3.40
CA PHE A 224 5.84 6.26 3.66
C PHE A 224 7.02 6.78 4.49
N ARG A 225 7.94 5.90 4.92
CA ARG A 225 9.12 6.31 5.68
C ARG A 225 10.17 6.86 4.72
N PRO A 226 10.70 8.07 4.94
CA PRO A 226 11.77 8.60 4.10
C PRO A 226 13.05 7.77 4.30
N VAL A 227 13.79 7.58 3.22
CA VAL A 227 15.13 7.00 3.25
C VAL A 227 16.07 7.97 3.96
N LYS A 228 16.78 7.50 5.00
CA LYS A 228 17.63 8.36 5.86
C LYS A 228 19.13 8.09 5.72
N VAL A 229 19.50 7.17 4.86
CA VAL A 229 20.90 6.79 4.62
C VAL A 229 21.45 7.51 3.40
N ASP A 230 22.76 7.78 3.39
CA ASP A 230 23.42 8.43 2.25
C ASP A 230 23.71 7.44 1.11
N LYS A 231 24.05 6.19 1.44
CA LYS A 231 24.33 5.13 0.46
C LYS A 231 23.09 4.25 0.26
N VAL A 232 22.72 3.98 -0.99
CA VAL A 232 21.55 3.18 -1.33
C VAL A 232 21.65 1.78 -0.72
N GLU A 233 22.83 1.17 -0.76
CA GLU A 233 23.08 -0.18 -0.27
C GLU A 233 22.96 -0.30 1.27
N ALA A 234 23.08 0.81 1.99
CA ALA A 234 22.90 0.85 3.44
C ALA A 234 21.41 0.92 3.87
N HIS A 235 20.49 1.06 2.91
CA HIS A 235 19.06 1.08 3.22
C HIS A 235 18.54 -0.31 3.55
N VAL A 236 17.99 -0.46 4.76
CA VAL A 236 17.32 -1.69 5.19
C VAL A 236 15.86 -1.63 4.77
N MET A 237 15.49 -2.47 3.80
CA MET A 237 14.11 -2.61 3.35
C MET A 237 13.25 -3.27 4.44
N HIS A 238 12.04 -2.74 4.63
CA HIS A 238 11.06 -3.38 5.50
C HIS A 238 10.46 -4.64 4.86
N SER A 239 9.96 -5.54 5.70
CA SER A 239 9.27 -6.75 5.25
C SER A 239 7.77 -6.49 5.12
N GLU A 240 7.15 -7.08 4.12
CA GLU A 240 5.71 -7.04 3.89
C GLU A 240 5.15 -8.46 3.75
N TYR A 241 3.93 -8.66 4.20
CA TYR A 241 3.25 -9.95 4.08
C TYR A 241 2.66 -10.09 2.68
N PHE A 242 2.88 -11.24 2.05
CA PHE A 242 2.29 -11.54 0.75
C PHE A 242 1.76 -12.99 0.69
N SER A 243 0.83 -13.21 -0.22
CA SER A 243 0.32 -14.53 -0.55
C SER A 243 0.04 -14.64 -2.06
N VAL A 244 0.42 -15.77 -2.62
CA VAL A 244 0.15 -16.12 -4.03
C VAL A 244 -0.60 -17.44 -4.03
N THR A 245 -1.82 -17.43 -4.57
CA THR A 245 -2.63 -18.67 -4.64
C THR A 245 -2.09 -19.61 -5.73
N PRO A 246 -2.35 -20.92 -5.63
CA PRO A 246 -1.99 -21.87 -6.68
C PRO A 246 -2.57 -21.49 -8.05
N GLU A 247 -3.78 -20.94 -8.11
CA GLU A 247 -4.45 -20.50 -9.33
C GLU A 247 -3.70 -19.32 -9.97
N ALA A 248 -3.31 -18.31 -9.17
CA ALA A 248 -2.55 -17.18 -9.66
C ALA A 248 -1.16 -17.62 -10.19
N ALA A 249 -0.49 -18.52 -9.46
CA ALA A 249 0.78 -19.09 -9.89
C ALA A 249 0.64 -19.87 -11.20
N GLN A 250 -0.43 -20.65 -11.36
CA GLN A 250 -0.70 -21.40 -12.58
C GLN A 250 -0.95 -20.49 -13.78
N ILE A 251 -1.75 -19.41 -13.60
CA ILE A 251 -2.01 -18.41 -14.67
C ILE A 251 -0.68 -17.82 -15.16
N VAL A 252 0.17 -17.39 -14.23
CA VAL A 252 1.47 -16.77 -14.53
C VAL A 252 2.39 -17.76 -15.24
N ASN A 253 2.51 -18.99 -14.72
CA ASN A 253 3.39 -20.03 -15.28
C ASN A 253 2.94 -20.46 -16.68
N ASN A 254 1.64 -20.63 -16.89
CA ASN A 254 1.09 -20.99 -18.20
C ASN A 254 1.38 -19.91 -19.25
N ALA A 255 1.19 -18.65 -18.92
CA ALA A 255 1.49 -17.54 -19.83
C ALA A 255 2.99 -17.48 -20.15
N LYS A 256 3.85 -17.60 -19.13
CA LYS A 256 5.31 -17.62 -19.31
C LYS A 256 5.75 -18.76 -20.24
N SER A 257 5.19 -19.96 -20.06
CA SER A 257 5.49 -21.13 -20.89
C SER A 257 5.00 -20.94 -22.34
N ALA A 258 3.92 -20.20 -22.55
CA ALA A 258 3.41 -19.85 -23.87
C ALA A 258 4.10 -18.66 -24.54
N GLY A 259 5.11 -18.05 -23.90
CA GLY A 259 5.82 -16.88 -24.42
C GLY A 259 5.12 -15.54 -24.16
N GLY A 260 4.05 -15.51 -23.37
CA GLY A 260 3.36 -14.29 -22.95
C GLY A 260 4.19 -13.50 -21.94
N ARG A 261 3.94 -12.19 -21.87
CA ARG A 261 4.60 -11.29 -20.91
C ARG A 261 3.86 -11.32 -19.58
N ILE A 262 4.63 -11.14 -18.49
CA ILE A 262 4.08 -10.94 -17.15
C ILE A 262 4.26 -9.47 -16.80
N ILE A 263 3.15 -8.76 -16.62
CA ILE A 263 3.10 -7.32 -16.39
C ILE A 263 2.57 -7.10 -14.97
N CYS A 264 3.41 -6.60 -14.09
CA CYS A 264 3.05 -6.32 -12.71
C CYS A 264 2.56 -4.88 -12.55
N VAL A 265 1.46 -4.72 -11.82
CA VAL A 265 0.91 -3.42 -11.44
C VAL A 265 1.24 -3.19 -9.97
N GLY A 266 2.21 -2.28 -9.72
CA GLY A 266 2.79 -2.00 -8.40
C GLY A 266 2.04 -1.00 -7.55
#